data_5232c4a9a43c0ef39e29d26993f83f16
#
_entry.id   5232c4a9a43c0ef39e29d26993f83f16
#
_cell.length_a   1.000
_cell.length_b   1.000
_cell.length_c   1.000
_cell.angle_alpha   90.00
_cell.angle_beta   90.00
_cell.angle_gamma   90.00
#
_symmetry.space_group_name_H-M   'P 1'
#
loop_
_entity.id
_entity.type
_entity.pdbx_description
1 polymer ?
#
loop_
_entity_poly.entity_id
_entity_poly.type
_entity_poly.pdbx_seq_one_letter_code
_entity_poly.pdbx_strand_id
1 'polypeptide(L)'
;MQPTLKLSAIVSGPNHRQYFDPQAMKELEAGIRAAGGVTQPILVRPHPEREGLFEIMAGERRWRAARTVHGDDYDMPVVIRDASDAEARSLGIIENHFRDDTSDVEQAEGAASLLAYNKGDKHETALQLGWNVDTLERRLLLLNCAPTVRSALNERRIKLGHAELLAGLPAGRQEKVLGGVIEHRVPVEVLKKQLG
;
A
#
# COMPACT_ATOMS: atom_id res chain seq x y z
N MET A 1 -11.32 -21.74 -19.64
CA MET A 1 -12.38 -21.17 -18.78
C MET A 1 -11.67 -20.61 -17.55
N GLN A 2 -11.96 -19.38 -17.16
CA GLN A 2 -11.34 -18.76 -15.98
C GLN A 2 -11.89 -19.44 -14.72
N PRO A 3 -11.06 -19.82 -13.73
CA PRO A 3 -11.55 -20.43 -12.51
C PRO A 3 -12.38 -19.42 -11.69
N THR A 4 -13.43 -19.94 -11.04
CA THR A 4 -14.27 -19.17 -10.12
C THR A 4 -14.36 -19.87 -8.78
N LEU A 5 -14.58 -19.09 -7.73
CA LEU A 5 -14.85 -19.58 -6.37
C LEU A 5 -16.08 -18.86 -5.81
N LYS A 6 -16.86 -19.55 -4.98
CA LYS A 6 -17.92 -18.88 -4.22
C LYS A 6 -17.34 -17.81 -3.31
N LEU A 7 -17.98 -16.65 -3.25
CA LEU A 7 -17.52 -15.57 -2.34
C LEU A 7 -17.47 -16.04 -0.89
N SER A 8 -18.34 -16.95 -0.49
CA SER A 8 -18.34 -17.60 0.83
C SER A 8 -17.09 -18.42 1.14
N ALA A 9 -16.40 -18.91 0.10
CA ALA A 9 -15.15 -19.66 0.23
C ALA A 9 -13.90 -18.76 0.26
N ILE A 10 -14.07 -17.44 0.12
CA ILE A 10 -12.97 -16.47 0.06
C ILE A 10 -12.97 -15.60 1.31
N VAL A 11 -11.81 -15.48 1.95
CA VAL A 11 -11.61 -14.67 3.15
C VAL A 11 -10.55 -13.59 2.92
N SER A 12 -10.61 -12.54 3.73
CA SER A 12 -9.63 -11.45 3.72
C SER A 12 -8.26 -11.95 4.13
N GLY A 13 -7.22 -11.49 3.43
CA GLY A 13 -5.84 -11.85 3.71
C GLY A 13 -5.20 -10.99 4.80
N PRO A 14 -3.94 -11.32 5.21
CA PRO A 14 -3.23 -10.62 6.29
C PRO A 14 -2.89 -9.16 5.95
N ASN A 15 -2.89 -8.79 4.68
CA ASN A 15 -2.56 -7.44 4.20
C ASN A 15 -3.81 -6.64 3.81
N HIS A 16 -4.95 -6.93 4.40
CA HIS A 16 -6.16 -6.20 4.06
C HIS A 16 -6.07 -4.73 4.50
N ARG A 17 -6.44 -3.86 3.60
CA ARG A 17 -6.57 -2.42 3.86
C ARG A 17 -7.67 -2.19 4.89
N GLN A 18 -7.41 -1.37 5.90
CA GLN A 18 -8.40 -1.04 6.95
C GLN A 18 -9.40 0.04 6.51
N TYR A 19 -8.97 0.94 5.61
CA TYR A 19 -9.80 2.03 5.13
C TYR A 19 -10.09 1.91 3.64
N PHE A 20 -11.36 2.00 3.30
CA PHE A 20 -11.86 2.07 1.92
C PHE A 20 -12.71 3.33 1.78
N ASP A 21 -12.36 4.19 0.82
CA ASP A 21 -13.15 5.37 0.52
C ASP A 21 -14.58 4.95 0.12
N PRO A 22 -15.61 5.40 0.86
CA PRO A 22 -17.00 5.00 0.61
C PRO A 22 -17.50 5.40 -0.77
N GLN A 23 -17.06 6.56 -1.31
CA GLN A 23 -17.48 7.02 -2.63
C GLN A 23 -16.87 6.14 -3.73
N ALA A 24 -15.57 5.88 -3.66
CA ALA A 24 -14.88 5.00 -4.60
C ALA A 24 -15.39 3.54 -4.55
N MET A 25 -15.89 3.09 -3.38
CA MET A 25 -16.53 1.78 -3.27
C MET A 25 -17.89 1.76 -3.95
N LYS A 26 -18.73 2.78 -3.77
CA LYS A 26 -20.03 2.90 -4.47
C LYS A 26 -19.88 2.95 -5.99
N GLU A 27 -18.87 3.66 -6.49
CA GLU A 27 -18.57 3.71 -7.93
C GLU A 27 -18.17 2.33 -8.47
N LEU A 28 -17.34 1.60 -7.74
CA LEU A 28 -16.96 0.23 -8.09
C LEU A 28 -18.15 -0.73 -8.07
N GLU A 29 -19.02 -0.64 -7.06
CA GLU A 29 -20.26 -1.42 -6.97
C GLU A 29 -21.21 -1.14 -8.14
N ALA A 30 -21.36 0.14 -8.51
CA ALA A 30 -22.15 0.55 -9.66
C ALA A 30 -21.56 -0.02 -10.97
N GLY A 31 -20.24 0.03 -11.13
CA GLY A 31 -19.54 -0.57 -12.28
C GLY A 31 -19.74 -2.08 -12.39
N ILE A 32 -19.61 -2.81 -11.26
CA ILE A 32 -19.85 -4.27 -11.21
C ILE A 32 -21.30 -4.59 -11.57
N ARG A 33 -22.26 -3.82 -11.07
CA ARG A 33 -23.69 -4.00 -11.37
C ARG A 33 -23.98 -3.74 -12.87
N ALA A 34 -23.41 -2.68 -13.43
CA ALA A 34 -23.58 -2.35 -14.84
C ALA A 34 -22.94 -3.38 -15.79
N ALA A 35 -21.80 -3.96 -15.40
CA ALA A 35 -21.12 -5.01 -16.16
C ALA A 35 -21.76 -6.40 -15.99
N GLY A 36 -22.74 -6.57 -15.09
CA GLY A 36 -23.33 -7.86 -14.77
C GLY A 36 -22.42 -8.80 -13.95
N GLY A 37 -21.28 -8.32 -13.47
CA GLY A 37 -20.33 -9.09 -12.67
C GLY A 37 -18.94 -8.49 -12.65
N VAL A 38 -18.02 -9.20 -11.99
CA VAL A 38 -16.61 -8.81 -11.89
C VAL A 38 -15.86 -9.27 -13.14
N THR A 39 -15.30 -8.34 -13.90
CA THR A 39 -14.57 -8.61 -15.14
C THR A 39 -13.09 -8.92 -14.94
N GLN A 40 -12.49 -8.39 -13.87
CA GLN A 40 -11.09 -8.65 -13.52
C GLN A 40 -10.99 -9.60 -12.33
N PRO A 41 -10.29 -10.74 -12.45
CA PRO A 41 -10.15 -11.69 -11.36
C PRO A 41 -9.42 -11.10 -10.18
N ILE A 42 -9.67 -11.67 -8.99
CA ILE A 42 -8.84 -11.44 -7.82
C ILE A 42 -7.79 -12.53 -7.69
N LEU A 43 -6.68 -12.22 -7.04
CA LEU A 43 -5.62 -13.19 -6.75
C LEU A 43 -5.85 -13.78 -5.36
N VAL A 44 -5.91 -15.11 -5.29
CA VAL A 44 -6.12 -15.84 -4.04
C VAL A 44 -5.13 -17.00 -3.91
N ARG A 45 -4.93 -17.47 -2.68
CA ARG A 45 -4.22 -18.70 -2.37
C ARG A 45 -5.08 -19.63 -1.50
N PRO A 46 -4.81 -20.95 -1.46
CA PRO A 46 -5.39 -21.80 -0.43
C PRO A 46 -5.08 -21.23 0.97
N HIS A 47 -6.07 -21.25 1.86
CA HIS A 47 -5.84 -20.76 3.22
C HIS A 47 -4.90 -21.71 3.98
N PRO A 48 -3.84 -21.21 4.62
CA PRO A 48 -2.80 -22.08 5.21
C PRO A 48 -3.31 -22.99 6.33
N GLU A 49 -4.37 -22.59 7.05
CA GLU A 49 -4.85 -23.30 8.23
C GLU A 49 -6.29 -23.83 8.08
N ARG A 50 -7.03 -23.43 7.04
CA ARG A 50 -8.46 -23.77 6.89
C ARG A 50 -8.72 -24.39 5.53
N GLU A 51 -8.90 -25.68 5.50
CA GLU A 51 -9.19 -26.43 4.27
C GLU A 51 -10.49 -25.94 3.61
N GLY A 52 -10.48 -25.86 2.29
CA GLY A 52 -11.63 -25.42 1.48
C GLY A 52 -11.82 -23.89 1.43
N LEU A 53 -11.05 -23.09 2.20
CA LEU A 53 -11.06 -21.64 2.11
C LEU A 53 -9.85 -21.13 1.33
N PHE A 54 -10.06 -19.94 0.75
CA PHE A 54 -9.03 -19.22 0.01
C PHE A 54 -8.84 -17.83 0.59
N GLU A 55 -7.60 -17.39 0.67
CA GLU A 55 -7.22 -16.11 1.23
C GLU A 55 -6.85 -15.13 0.12
N ILE A 56 -7.36 -13.91 0.20
CA ILE A 56 -7.08 -12.86 -0.79
C ILE A 56 -5.64 -12.38 -0.65
N MET A 57 -4.90 -12.42 -1.76
CA MET A 57 -3.59 -11.83 -1.91
C MET A 57 -3.66 -10.43 -2.54
N ALA A 58 -4.56 -10.25 -3.54
CA ALA A 58 -4.80 -8.97 -4.20
C ALA A 58 -6.24 -8.88 -4.70
N GLY A 59 -6.84 -7.67 -4.64
CA GLY A 59 -8.18 -7.40 -5.14
C GLY A 59 -9.28 -7.34 -4.08
N GLU A 60 -8.96 -7.06 -2.82
CA GLU A 60 -9.90 -6.94 -1.68
C GLU A 60 -11.10 -6.03 -2.00
N ARG A 61 -10.89 -4.88 -2.66
CA ARG A 61 -11.99 -3.96 -3.04
C ARG A 61 -13.02 -4.63 -3.94
N ARG A 62 -12.53 -5.38 -4.95
CA ARG A 62 -13.41 -6.10 -5.90
C ARG A 62 -14.22 -7.20 -5.20
N TRP A 63 -13.58 -7.92 -4.29
CA TRP A 63 -14.25 -8.92 -3.48
C TRP A 63 -15.35 -8.31 -2.60
N ARG A 64 -15.06 -7.21 -1.87
CA ARG A 64 -16.06 -6.52 -1.03
C ARG A 64 -17.22 -5.97 -1.86
N ALA A 65 -16.92 -5.28 -2.97
CA ALA A 65 -17.93 -4.73 -3.84
C ALA A 65 -18.80 -5.83 -4.47
N ALA A 66 -18.21 -6.94 -4.93
CA ALA A 66 -18.95 -8.08 -5.44
C ALA A 66 -19.88 -8.69 -4.39
N ARG A 67 -19.41 -8.82 -3.16
CA ARG A 67 -20.20 -9.32 -2.03
C ARG A 67 -21.40 -8.43 -1.72
N THR A 68 -21.23 -7.10 -1.77
CA THR A 68 -22.32 -6.13 -1.60
C THR A 68 -23.35 -6.22 -2.73
N VAL A 69 -22.89 -6.45 -3.99
CA VAL A 69 -23.76 -6.43 -5.17
C VAL A 69 -24.50 -7.76 -5.39
N HIS A 70 -23.82 -8.88 -5.17
CA HIS A 70 -24.30 -10.22 -5.57
C HIS A 70 -24.51 -11.20 -4.41
N GLY A 71 -23.99 -10.88 -3.19
CA GLY A 71 -24.08 -11.79 -2.04
C GLY A 71 -23.03 -12.92 -2.07
N ASP A 72 -23.09 -13.77 -1.04
CA ASP A 72 -22.05 -14.78 -0.77
C ASP A 72 -22.03 -15.97 -1.76
N ASP A 73 -23.12 -16.21 -2.50
CA ASP A 73 -23.24 -17.30 -3.47
C ASP A 73 -22.70 -16.95 -4.86
N TYR A 74 -22.21 -15.73 -5.05
CA TYR A 74 -21.65 -15.32 -6.34
C TYR A 74 -20.38 -16.07 -6.68
N ASP A 75 -20.26 -16.47 -7.96
CA ASP A 75 -19.08 -17.12 -8.51
C ASP A 75 -18.02 -16.07 -8.90
N MET A 76 -17.11 -15.77 -7.96
CA MET A 76 -16.07 -14.78 -8.13
C MET A 76 -14.96 -15.27 -9.04
N PRO A 77 -14.61 -14.55 -10.13
CA PRO A 77 -13.46 -14.87 -10.96
C PRO A 77 -12.17 -14.76 -10.14
N VAL A 78 -11.33 -15.79 -10.18
CA VAL A 78 -10.09 -15.85 -9.39
C VAL A 78 -8.90 -16.32 -10.23
N VAL A 79 -7.71 -15.92 -9.79
CA VAL A 79 -6.44 -16.57 -10.11
C VAL A 79 -5.97 -17.23 -8.83
N ILE A 80 -5.83 -18.55 -8.84
CA ILE A 80 -5.33 -19.29 -7.68
C ILE A 80 -3.82 -19.45 -7.84
N ARG A 81 -3.06 -19.03 -6.83
CA ARG A 81 -1.62 -19.23 -6.77
C ARG A 81 -1.29 -19.89 -5.43
N ASP A 82 -0.51 -20.95 -5.47
CA ASP A 82 0.11 -21.48 -4.27
C ASP A 82 1.26 -20.55 -3.88
N ALA A 83 1.19 -20.01 -2.67
CA ALA A 83 2.15 -19.02 -2.17
C ALA A 83 2.27 -19.11 -0.65
N SER A 84 3.50 -19.02 -0.16
CA SER A 84 3.77 -18.88 1.27
C SER A 84 3.22 -17.56 1.84
N ASP A 85 3.11 -17.44 3.15
CA ASP A 85 2.70 -16.19 3.82
C ASP A 85 3.58 -15.01 3.45
N ALA A 86 4.88 -15.25 3.30
CA ALA A 86 5.84 -14.23 2.94
C ALA A 86 5.64 -13.74 1.49
N GLU A 87 5.40 -14.66 0.55
CA GLU A 87 5.10 -14.32 -0.85
C GLU A 87 3.77 -13.60 -0.99
N ALA A 88 2.73 -14.04 -0.25
CA ALA A 88 1.43 -13.39 -0.26
C ALA A 88 1.53 -11.93 0.24
N ARG A 89 2.28 -11.69 1.31
CA ARG A 89 2.54 -10.33 1.82
C ARG A 89 3.32 -9.49 0.81
N SER A 90 4.37 -10.04 0.21
CA SER A 90 5.18 -9.35 -0.79
C SER A 90 4.34 -8.91 -1.99
N LEU A 91 3.52 -9.78 -2.54
CA LEU A 91 2.63 -9.47 -3.67
C LEU A 91 1.59 -8.40 -3.32
N GLY A 92 1.04 -8.44 -2.11
CA GLY A 92 0.12 -7.41 -1.63
C GLY A 92 0.79 -6.03 -1.50
N ILE A 93 2.05 -5.99 -1.05
CA ILE A 93 2.85 -4.77 -0.95
C ILE A 93 3.11 -4.18 -2.35
N ILE A 94 3.56 -5.02 -3.28
CA ILE A 94 3.84 -4.59 -4.67
C ILE A 94 2.55 -4.08 -5.33
N GLU A 95 1.44 -4.81 -5.22
CA GLU A 95 0.13 -4.36 -5.79
C GLU A 95 -0.29 -3.02 -5.21
N ASN A 96 -0.18 -2.84 -3.89
CA ASN A 96 -0.55 -1.60 -3.23
C ASN A 96 0.38 -0.43 -3.61
N HIS A 97 1.67 -0.71 -3.83
CA HIS A 97 2.65 0.31 -4.22
C HIS A 97 2.33 0.98 -5.57
N PHE A 98 1.82 0.23 -6.54
CA PHE A 98 1.47 0.75 -7.87
C PHE A 98 0.10 1.44 -7.93
N ARG A 99 -0.48 1.79 -6.79
CA ARG A 99 -1.77 2.50 -6.73
C ARG A 99 -1.56 4.00 -6.58
N ASP A 100 -2.33 4.77 -7.31
CA ASP A 100 -2.27 6.23 -7.32
C ASP A 100 -2.65 6.89 -5.98
N ASP A 101 -3.34 6.15 -5.10
CA ASP A 101 -3.86 6.66 -3.84
C ASP A 101 -2.99 6.32 -2.60
N THR A 102 -1.82 5.72 -2.81
CA THR A 102 -0.90 5.34 -1.72
C THR A 102 -0.06 6.53 -1.29
N SER A 103 -0.08 6.86 0.01
CA SER A 103 0.76 7.95 0.55
C SER A 103 2.25 7.59 0.53
N ASP A 104 3.12 8.61 0.54
CA ASP A 104 4.58 8.41 0.58
C ASP A 104 5.03 7.62 1.82
N VAL A 105 4.33 7.77 2.96
CA VAL A 105 4.61 7.04 4.20
C VAL A 105 4.20 5.57 4.08
N GLU A 106 3.02 5.27 3.53
CA GLU A 106 2.57 3.90 3.28
C GLU A 106 3.49 3.19 2.28
N GLN A 107 3.96 3.89 1.24
CA GLN A 107 4.96 3.36 0.30
C GLN A 107 6.27 3.01 1.03
N ALA A 108 6.74 3.86 1.95
CA ALA A 108 7.93 3.58 2.74
C ALA A 108 7.77 2.37 3.66
N GLU A 109 6.62 2.22 4.32
CA GLU A 109 6.29 1.06 5.15
C GLU A 109 6.23 -0.24 4.34
N GLY A 110 5.59 -0.17 3.17
CA GLY A 110 5.56 -1.28 2.22
C GLY A 110 6.97 -1.67 1.75
N ALA A 111 7.78 -0.68 1.37
CA ALA A 111 9.16 -0.91 0.93
C ALA A 111 10.02 -1.54 2.03
N ALA A 112 9.88 -1.11 3.30
CA ALA A 112 10.58 -1.73 4.44
C ALA A 112 10.18 -3.19 4.65
N SER A 113 8.88 -3.50 4.53
CA SER A 113 8.38 -4.86 4.66
C SER A 113 8.88 -5.75 3.52
N LEU A 114 8.92 -5.24 2.29
CA LEU A 114 9.46 -5.96 1.14
C LEU A 114 10.97 -6.15 1.24
N LEU A 115 11.72 -5.16 1.76
CA LEU A 115 13.16 -5.26 2.03
C LEU A 115 13.45 -6.36 3.05
N ALA A 116 12.66 -6.45 4.11
CA ALA A 116 12.78 -7.51 5.11
C ALA A 116 12.48 -8.90 4.49
N TYR A 117 11.46 -8.99 3.64
CA TYR A 117 11.16 -10.21 2.88
C TYR A 117 12.33 -10.64 1.98
N ASN A 118 12.94 -9.69 1.28
CA ASN A 118 14.12 -9.90 0.45
C ASN A 118 15.44 -10.01 1.26
N LYS A 119 15.36 -10.25 2.56
CA LYS A 119 16.52 -10.44 3.47
C LYS A 119 17.52 -9.29 3.42
N GLY A 120 17.05 -8.08 3.18
CA GLY A 120 17.88 -6.87 3.11
C GLY A 120 18.48 -6.59 1.73
N ASP A 121 18.13 -7.36 0.70
CA ASP A 121 18.57 -7.09 -0.66
C ASP A 121 17.88 -5.84 -1.23
N LYS A 122 18.61 -4.73 -1.20
CA LYS A 122 18.14 -3.43 -1.69
C LYS A 122 17.96 -3.39 -3.21
N HIS A 123 18.80 -4.12 -3.96
CA HIS A 123 18.73 -4.14 -5.41
C HIS A 123 17.48 -4.85 -5.88
N GLU A 124 17.22 -6.05 -5.36
CA GLU A 124 16.02 -6.81 -5.67
C GLU A 124 14.75 -6.06 -5.24
N THR A 125 14.75 -5.46 -4.03
CA THR A 125 13.62 -4.67 -3.52
C THR A 125 13.32 -3.46 -4.40
N ALA A 126 14.35 -2.70 -4.78
CA ALA A 126 14.18 -1.54 -5.64
C ALA A 126 13.66 -1.95 -7.02
N LEU A 127 14.19 -3.04 -7.60
CA LEU A 127 13.74 -3.58 -8.88
C LEU A 127 12.25 -3.96 -8.86
N GLN A 128 11.81 -4.66 -7.81
CA GLN A 128 10.40 -5.08 -7.65
C GLN A 128 9.44 -3.89 -7.49
N LEU A 129 9.90 -2.77 -6.91
CA LEU A 129 9.15 -1.53 -6.76
C LEU A 129 9.27 -0.58 -7.95
N GLY A 130 10.04 -0.93 -8.98
CA GLY A 130 10.31 -0.05 -10.12
C GLY A 130 11.16 1.18 -9.74
N TRP A 131 11.93 1.12 -8.66
CA TRP A 131 12.80 2.17 -8.16
C TRP A 131 14.28 1.87 -8.43
N ASN A 132 15.12 2.88 -8.30
CA ASN A 132 16.54 2.67 -8.08
C ASN A 132 16.84 2.61 -6.56
N VAL A 133 18.03 2.14 -6.20
CA VAL A 133 18.44 1.95 -4.80
C VAL A 133 18.43 3.27 -4.02
N ASP A 134 18.85 4.38 -4.63
CA ASP A 134 18.85 5.70 -3.99
C ASP A 134 17.42 6.16 -3.65
N THR A 135 16.46 5.86 -4.52
CA THR A 135 15.05 6.16 -4.27
C THR A 135 14.51 5.31 -3.13
N LEU A 136 14.82 4.02 -3.11
CA LEU A 136 14.44 3.13 -2.01
C LEU A 136 14.99 3.64 -0.68
N GLU A 137 16.28 3.98 -0.61
CA GLU A 137 16.91 4.48 0.61
C GLU A 137 16.28 5.78 1.11
N ARG A 138 16.02 6.73 0.22
CA ARG A 138 15.34 7.99 0.58
C ARG A 138 13.92 7.75 1.09
N ARG A 139 13.17 6.83 0.48
CA ARG A 139 11.82 6.46 0.96
C ARG A 139 11.88 5.83 2.34
N LEU A 140 12.81 4.92 2.57
CA LEU A 140 13.00 4.29 3.88
C LEU A 140 13.34 5.29 4.99
N LEU A 141 14.04 6.39 4.67
CA LEU A 141 14.30 7.46 5.64
C LEU A 141 13.02 8.08 6.22
N LEU A 142 11.90 8.09 5.50
CA LEU A 142 10.63 8.61 6.00
C LEU A 142 10.15 7.88 7.28
N LEU A 143 10.59 6.64 7.49
CA LEU A 143 10.29 5.88 8.69
C LEU A 143 10.96 6.46 9.96
N ASN A 144 11.99 7.31 9.79
CA ASN A 144 12.65 8.03 10.87
C ASN A 144 11.99 9.38 11.18
N CYS A 145 10.98 9.77 10.41
CA CYS A 145 10.24 11.00 10.67
C CYS A 145 9.39 10.91 11.94
N ALA A 146 9.40 11.99 12.71
CA ALA A 146 8.47 12.15 13.81
C ALA A 146 7.00 12.09 13.32
N PRO A 147 6.04 11.65 14.16
CA PRO A 147 4.63 11.56 13.75
C PRO A 147 4.07 12.87 13.18
N THR A 148 4.48 14.00 13.73
CA THR A 148 4.10 15.35 13.28
C THR A 148 4.58 15.64 11.84
N VAL A 149 5.79 15.19 11.48
CA VAL A 149 6.34 15.32 10.13
C VAL A 149 5.57 14.46 9.14
N ARG A 150 5.27 13.20 9.51
CA ARG A 150 4.47 12.28 8.68
C ARG A 150 3.05 12.82 8.44
N SER A 151 2.40 13.36 9.49
CA SER A 151 1.09 14.00 9.38
C SER A 151 1.14 15.19 8.42
N ALA A 152 2.11 16.09 8.59
CA ALA A 152 2.28 17.25 7.72
C ALA A 152 2.54 16.87 6.24
N LEU A 153 3.23 15.76 5.98
CA LEU A 153 3.43 15.22 4.63
C LEU A 153 2.11 14.69 4.06
N ASN A 154 1.39 13.86 4.80
CA ASN A 154 0.10 13.30 4.38
C ASN A 154 -0.96 14.37 4.14
N GLU A 155 -0.96 15.45 4.93
CA GLU A 155 -1.82 16.62 4.79
C GLU A 155 -1.35 17.58 3.67
N ARG A 156 -0.26 17.25 2.97
CA ARG A 156 0.35 18.07 1.91
C ARG A 156 0.79 19.47 2.37
N ARG A 157 1.02 19.65 3.67
CA ARG A 157 1.55 20.90 4.25
C ARG A 157 3.03 21.09 3.95
N ILE A 158 3.74 19.98 3.73
CA ILE A 158 5.13 19.94 3.28
C ILE A 158 5.25 19.01 2.07
N LYS A 159 6.33 19.16 1.30
CA LYS A 159 6.66 18.27 0.19
C LYS A 159 7.53 17.12 0.68
N LEU A 160 7.56 16.02 -0.09
CA LEU A 160 8.39 14.85 0.17
C LEU A 160 9.85 15.22 0.48
N GLY A 161 10.48 16.07 -0.33
CA GLY A 161 11.86 16.51 -0.10
C GLY A 161 12.09 17.21 1.24
N HIS A 162 11.08 17.86 1.85
CA HIS A 162 11.20 18.38 3.21
C HIS A 162 11.25 17.23 4.23
N ALA A 163 10.37 16.24 4.08
CA ALA A 163 10.34 15.09 4.98
C ALA A 163 11.65 14.27 4.91
N GLU A 164 12.19 14.06 3.71
CA GLU A 164 13.48 13.39 3.51
C GLU A 164 14.63 14.14 4.24
N LEU A 165 14.68 15.47 4.17
CA LEU A 165 15.66 16.28 4.88
C LEU A 165 15.46 16.25 6.41
N LEU A 166 14.20 16.34 6.86
CA LEU A 166 13.87 16.28 8.28
C LEU A 166 14.17 14.91 8.87
N ALA A 167 13.96 13.82 8.13
CA ALA A 167 14.26 12.46 8.56
C ALA A 167 15.72 12.23 8.97
N GLY A 168 16.65 13.02 8.45
CA GLY A 168 18.06 13.01 8.83
C GLY A 168 18.37 13.71 10.17
N LEU A 169 17.37 14.37 10.77
CA LEU A 169 17.57 15.09 12.02
C LEU A 169 17.12 14.26 13.24
N PRO A 170 17.67 14.50 14.43
CA PRO A 170 17.12 13.95 15.68
C PRO A 170 15.66 14.36 15.87
N ALA A 171 14.81 13.47 16.43
CA ALA A 171 13.36 13.65 16.52
C ALA A 171 12.94 15.01 17.15
N GLY A 172 13.55 15.42 18.24
CA GLY A 172 13.24 16.71 18.88
C GLY A 172 13.61 17.94 18.05
N ARG A 173 14.54 17.80 17.09
CA ARG A 173 14.90 18.87 16.15
C ARG A 173 13.98 18.91 14.94
N GLN A 174 13.43 17.76 14.55
CA GLN A 174 12.49 17.67 13.42
C GLN A 174 11.27 18.56 13.62
N GLU A 175 10.63 18.49 14.79
CA GLU A 175 9.43 19.27 15.10
C GLU A 175 9.69 20.78 15.09
N LYS A 176 10.81 21.20 15.66
CA LYS A 176 11.21 22.62 15.69
C LYS A 176 11.43 23.17 14.28
N VAL A 177 12.14 22.41 13.42
CA VAL A 177 12.42 22.81 12.04
C VAL A 177 11.14 22.76 11.21
N LEU A 178 10.28 21.74 11.41
CA LEU A 178 8.98 21.62 10.74
C LEU A 178 8.12 22.88 10.96
N GLY A 179 8.06 23.38 12.19
CA GLY A 179 7.31 24.61 12.52
C GLY A 179 7.75 25.78 11.64
N GLY A 180 9.05 26.05 11.57
CA GLY A 180 9.59 27.11 10.71
C GLY A 180 9.38 26.89 9.22
N VAL A 181 9.48 25.63 8.73
CA VAL A 181 9.23 25.29 7.34
C VAL A 181 7.80 25.62 6.95
N ILE A 182 6.82 25.31 7.79
CA ILE A 182 5.40 25.55 7.50
C ILE A 182 5.08 27.05 7.63
N GLU A 183 5.51 27.69 8.70
CA GLU A 183 5.23 29.11 8.98
C GLU A 183 5.77 30.04 7.89
N HIS A 184 7.02 29.79 7.47
CA HIS A 184 7.71 30.64 6.48
C HIS A 184 7.65 30.08 5.05
N ARG A 185 6.93 28.98 4.82
CA ARG A 185 6.82 28.30 3.53
C ARG A 185 8.18 28.06 2.85
N VAL A 186 9.16 27.64 3.64
CA VAL A 186 10.57 27.46 3.21
C VAL A 186 10.63 26.46 2.04
N PRO A 187 11.23 26.79 0.88
CA PRO A 187 11.43 25.84 -0.20
C PRO A 187 12.42 24.74 0.18
N VAL A 188 12.27 23.53 -0.43
CA VAL A 188 13.14 22.36 -0.18
C VAL A 188 14.63 22.72 -0.38
N GLU A 189 14.96 23.44 -1.46
CA GLU A 189 16.33 23.84 -1.78
C GLU A 189 16.95 24.80 -0.74
N VAL A 190 16.11 25.66 -0.14
CA VAL A 190 16.55 26.55 0.93
C VAL A 190 16.80 25.76 2.21
N LEU A 191 15.87 24.87 2.57
CA LEU A 191 16.03 23.99 3.72
C LEU A 191 17.28 23.12 3.61
N LYS A 192 17.53 22.56 2.41
CA LYS A 192 18.73 21.76 2.14
C LYS A 192 20.03 22.53 2.44
N LYS A 193 20.08 23.81 2.02
CA LYS A 193 21.25 24.68 2.29
C LYS A 193 21.41 25.04 3.76
N GLN A 194 20.32 25.06 4.51
CA GLN A 194 20.35 25.39 5.96
C GLN A 194 20.76 24.20 6.84
N LEU A 195 20.57 22.98 6.33
CA LEU A 195 20.84 21.74 7.06
C LEU A 195 22.16 21.07 6.66
N GLY A 196 22.69 21.36 5.49
CA GLY A 196 24.00 20.89 4.97
C GLY A 196 25.10 21.85 5.35
#